data_532974f1aaa76042cb6d11eb5d4d0e53
#
_entry.id   532974f1aaa76042cb6d11eb5d4d0e53
#
_cell.length_a   1.000
_cell.length_b   1.000
_cell.length_c   1.000
_cell.angle_alpha   90.00
_cell.angle_beta   90.00
_cell.angle_gamma   90.00
#
_symmetry.space_group_name_H-M   'P 1'
#
loop_
_entity.id
_entity.type
_entity.pdbx_description
1 polymer ?
#
loop_
_entity_poly.entity_id
_entity_poly.type
_entity_poly.pdbx_seq_one_letter_code
_entity_poly.pdbx_strand_id
1 'polypeptide(L)'
;MKKIILPLLACALLAVTSCESMLDIPQKGVVSYDDFYANDDDAFAALTSMYVNYLTNVASTEGIDNPEQVMLNYAADDIMAAGGNPKDHEPFRYFCEFTYDNANGTLKQAYQRYYFAIYHANL
;
A
#
# COMPACT_ATOMS: atom_id res chain seq x y z
N MET A 1 -24.14 -3.16 53.99
CA MET A 1 -23.17 -3.13 52.89
C MET A 1 -23.73 -3.69 51.57
N LYS A 2 -24.45 -4.80 51.55
CA LYS A 2 -25.08 -5.39 50.33
C LYS A 2 -26.09 -4.48 49.61
N LYS A 3 -26.79 -3.57 50.30
CA LYS A 3 -27.82 -2.68 49.73
C LYS A 3 -27.26 -1.51 48.89
N ILE A 4 -25.97 -1.20 49.01
CA ILE A 4 -25.31 -0.10 48.29
C ILE A 4 -24.55 -0.63 47.05
N ILE A 5 -24.17 -1.89 47.06
CA ILE A 5 -23.39 -2.51 45.97
C ILE A 5 -24.27 -2.68 44.72
N LEU A 6 -25.55 -2.99 44.86
CA LEU A 6 -26.45 -3.23 43.73
C LEU A 6 -26.69 -1.97 42.87
N PRO A 7 -27.00 -0.78 43.44
CA PRO A 7 -27.13 0.43 42.64
C PRO A 7 -25.79 0.91 42.08
N LEU A 8 -24.66 0.68 42.76
CA LEU A 8 -23.33 1.03 42.23
C LEU A 8 -22.96 0.18 41.01
N LEU A 9 -23.30 -1.12 41.03
CA LEU A 9 -23.11 -2.04 39.92
C LEU A 9 -24.00 -1.68 38.73
N ALA A 10 -25.24 -1.25 38.96
CA ALA A 10 -26.16 -0.79 37.92
C ALA A 10 -25.68 0.49 37.25
N CYS A 11 -25.15 1.46 37.99
CA CYS A 11 -24.52 2.66 37.42
C CYS A 11 -23.24 2.37 36.61
N ALA A 12 -22.44 1.42 37.06
CA ALA A 12 -21.23 1.00 36.33
C ALA A 12 -21.59 0.31 34.99
N LEU A 13 -22.65 -0.49 34.94
CA LEU A 13 -23.15 -1.11 33.71
C LEU A 13 -23.72 -0.11 32.70
N LEU A 14 -24.35 0.97 33.15
CA LEU A 14 -24.86 2.05 32.30
C LEU A 14 -23.74 2.94 31.75
N ALA A 15 -22.60 3.04 32.42
CA ALA A 15 -21.44 3.82 31.96
C ALA A 15 -20.67 3.14 30.79
N VAL A 16 -20.91 1.84 30.53
CA VAL A 16 -20.21 1.10 29.45
C VAL A 16 -20.94 1.25 28.10
N THR A 17 -22.19 1.76 28.10
CA THR A 17 -22.88 2.14 26.85
C THR A 17 -22.37 3.53 26.40
N SER A 18 -21.09 3.64 26.16
CA SER A 18 -20.49 4.82 25.55
C SER A 18 -21.09 4.98 24.16
N CYS A 19 -21.64 6.14 23.87
CA CYS A 19 -22.22 6.47 22.57
C CYS A 19 -21.10 6.48 21.51
N GLU A 20 -20.94 5.36 20.83
CA GLU A 20 -20.03 5.21 19.68
C GLU A 20 -20.34 6.26 18.61
N SER A 21 -21.62 6.62 18.46
CA SER A 21 -22.11 7.65 17.55
C SER A 21 -21.62 9.09 17.86
N MET A 22 -21.18 9.38 19.09
CA MET A 22 -20.61 10.71 19.41
C MET A 22 -19.17 10.88 18.90
N LEU A 23 -18.49 9.77 18.59
CA LEU A 23 -17.13 9.77 18.05
C LEU A 23 -17.12 9.71 16.52
N ASP A 24 -18.26 9.40 15.91
CA ASP A 24 -18.43 9.37 14.46
C ASP A 24 -18.65 10.79 13.92
N ILE A 25 -17.57 11.55 13.86
CA ILE A 25 -17.56 12.90 13.30
C ILE A 25 -17.38 12.75 11.79
N PRO A 26 -18.39 13.12 10.96
CA PRO A 26 -18.25 13.06 9.52
C PRO A 26 -17.08 13.95 9.08
N GLN A 27 -16.19 13.40 8.30
CA GLN A 27 -15.03 14.12 7.78
C GLN A 27 -15.52 15.22 6.84
N LYS A 28 -15.23 16.48 7.19
CA LYS A 28 -15.61 17.63 6.35
C LYS A 28 -14.56 17.82 5.25
N GLY A 29 -15.02 17.98 4.01
CA GLY A 29 -14.14 18.26 2.87
C GLY A 29 -13.45 17.02 2.27
N VAL A 30 -13.87 15.84 2.68
CA VAL A 30 -13.44 14.56 2.09
C VAL A 30 -14.69 13.86 1.56
N VAL A 31 -14.64 13.39 0.33
CA VAL A 31 -15.70 12.57 -0.25
C VAL A 31 -15.57 11.18 0.40
N SER A 32 -16.66 10.66 0.98
CA SER A 32 -16.66 9.31 1.54
C SER A 32 -16.68 8.27 0.42
N TYR A 33 -16.27 7.05 0.70
CA TYR A 33 -16.34 5.95 -0.29
C TYR A 33 -17.76 5.72 -0.78
N ASP A 34 -18.76 5.86 0.09
CA ASP A 34 -20.16 5.66 -0.23
C ASP A 34 -20.71 6.75 -1.17
N ASP A 35 -20.12 7.94 -1.14
CA ASP A 35 -20.54 9.08 -1.94
C ASP A 35 -19.69 9.28 -3.22
N PHE A 36 -18.50 8.64 -3.28
CA PHE A 36 -17.54 8.87 -4.37
C PHE A 36 -18.04 8.36 -5.72
N TYR A 37 -18.75 7.25 -5.76
CA TYR A 37 -19.27 6.67 -7.01
C TYR A 37 -20.72 7.09 -7.30
N ALA A 38 -21.04 8.36 -7.08
CA ALA A 38 -22.40 8.86 -7.25
C ALA A 38 -22.82 9.03 -8.73
N ASN A 39 -21.86 9.11 -9.64
CA ASN A 39 -22.12 9.33 -11.08
C ASN A 39 -20.99 8.75 -11.94
N ASP A 40 -21.20 8.76 -13.27
CA ASP A 40 -20.26 8.22 -14.24
C ASP A 40 -18.92 8.97 -14.28
N ASP A 41 -18.92 10.26 -13.99
CA ASP A 41 -17.70 11.08 -13.98
C ASP A 41 -16.78 10.68 -12.82
N ASP A 42 -17.34 10.34 -11.66
CA ASP A 42 -16.60 9.86 -10.52
C ASP A 42 -15.99 8.48 -10.81
N ALA A 43 -16.75 7.58 -11.43
CA ALA A 43 -16.26 6.28 -11.86
C ALA A 43 -15.11 6.42 -12.88
N PHE A 44 -15.24 7.36 -13.82
CA PHE A 44 -14.18 7.64 -14.80
C PHE A 44 -12.94 8.27 -14.15
N ALA A 45 -13.11 9.13 -13.16
CA ALA A 45 -12.01 9.69 -12.37
C ALA A 45 -11.26 8.61 -11.60
N ALA A 46 -11.97 7.65 -10.99
CA ALA A 46 -11.36 6.50 -10.31
C ALA A 46 -10.54 5.64 -11.27
N LEU A 47 -11.12 5.31 -12.43
CA LEU A 47 -10.43 4.55 -13.48
C LEU A 47 -9.18 5.27 -13.97
N THR A 48 -9.27 6.57 -14.20
CA THR A 48 -8.12 7.39 -14.60
C THR A 48 -7.03 7.38 -13.52
N SER A 49 -7.40 7.52 -12.26
CA SER A 49 -6.48 7.44 -11.13
C SER A 49 -5.74 6.09 -11.07
N MET A 50 -6.46 5.00 -11.32
CA MET A 50 -5.88 3.66 -11.38
C MET A 50 -4.81 3.57 -12.50
N TYR A 51 -5.10 4.04 -13.71
CA TYR A 51 -4.13 4.05 -14.81
C TYR A 51 -2.92 4.95 -14.52
N VAL A 52 -3.14 6.13 -13.94
CA VAL A 52 -2.04 7.02 -13.54
C VAL A 52 -1.15 6.35 -12.50
N ASN A 53 -1.74 5.71 -11.49
CA ASN A 53 -0.99 4.96 -10.48
C ASN A 53 -0.21 3.80 -11.09
N TYR A 54 -0.80 3.06 -12.01
CA TYR A 54 -0.11 1.99 -12.73
C TYR A 54 1.08 2.54 -13.52
N LEU A 55 0.88 3.57 -14.30
CA LEU A 55 1.93 4.17 -15.14
C LEU A 55 3.07 4.75 -14.30
N THR A 56 2.76 5.40 -13.19
CA THR A 56 3.78 6.07 -12.35
C THR A 56 4.50 5.11 -11.41
N ASN A 57 3.83 4.08 -10.93
CA ASN A 57 4.39 3.21 -9.89
C ASN A 57 4.83 1.84 -10.41
N VAL A 58 4.22 1.33 -11.48
CA VAL A 58 4.55 0.01 -12.03
C VAL A 58 5.30 0.14 -13.34
N ALA A 59 4.73 0.87 -14.31
CA ALA A 59 5.27 0.97 -15.66
C ALA A 59 6.19 2.19 -15.87
N SER A 60 6.51 2.95 -14.81
CA SER A 60 7.42 4.09 -14.92
C SER A 60 8.77 3.66 -15.49
N THR A 61 9.13 4.28 -16.60
CA THR A 61 10.38 4.02 -17.33
C THR A 61 11.53 4.94 -16.90
N GLU A 62 11.31 5.75 -15.88
CA GLU A 62 12.33 6.68 -15.42
C GLU A 62 13.45 5.94 -14.68
N GLY A 63 14.50 5.67 -15.42
CA GLY A 63 15.79 5.22 -14.92
C GLY A 63 15.95 3.71 -14.76
N ILE A 64 17.19 3.34 -14.48
CA ILE A 64 17.63 1.98 -14.14
C ILE A 64 17.03 1.43 -12.86
N ASP A 65 16.26 2.23 -12.15
CA ASP A 65 15.68 1.89 -10.84
C ASP A 65 14.24 1.34 -10.92
N ASN A 66 13.74 1.02 -12.13
CA ASN A 66 12.48 0.31 -12.22
C ASN A 66 12.65 -1.14 -11.72
N PRO A 67 12.07 -1.50 -10.55
CA PRO A 67 12.34 -2.79 -9.93
C PRO A 67 11.92 -3.97 -10.80
N GLU A 68 10.86 -3.83 -11.61
CA GLU A 68 10.40 -4.88 -12.51
C GLU A 68 11.40 -5.15 -13.61
N GLN A 69 11.86 -4.09 -14.30
CA GLN A 69 12.87 -4.23 -15.35
C GLN A 69 14.18 -4.79 -14.79
N VAL A 70 14.57 -4.35 -13.60
CA VAL A 70 15.76 -4.88 -12.92
C VAL A 70 15.61 -6.37 -12.66
N MET A 71 14.52 -6.79 -12.06
CA MET A 71 14.29 -8.21 -11.73
C MET A 71 14.26 -9.07 -12.99
N LEU A 72 13.50 -8.67 -14.01
CA LEU A 72 13.34 -9.47 -15.23
C LEU A 72 14.62 -9.49 -16.08
N ASN A 73 15.30 -8.36 -16.22
CA ASN A 73 16.48 -8.27 -17.07
C ASN A 73 17.72 -8.85 -16.41
N TYR A 74 17.95 -8.54 -15.13
CA TYR A 74 19.15 -9.02 -14.44
C TYR A 74 19.05 -10.47 -13.95
N ALA A 75 17.86 -11.04 -13.89
CA ALA A 75 17.68 -12.48 -13.68
C ALA A 75 17.75 -13.28 -15.00
N ALA A 76 17.94 -12.63 -16.14
CA ALA A 76 18.17 -13.29 -17.42
C ALA A 76 19.66 -13.54 -17.63
N ASP A 77 19.99 -14.53 -18.45
CA ASP A 77 21.37 -14.96 -18.71
C ASP A 77 22.19 -13.98 -19.60
N ASP A 78 21.50 -13.05 -20.26
CA ASP A 78 22.08 -12.17 -21.28
C ASP A 78 22.50 -10.80 -20.76
N ILE A 79 22.19 -10.46 -19.53
CA ILE A 79 22.53 -9.19 -18.90
C ILE A 79 23.26 -9.43 -17.58
N MET A 80 24.33 -8.69 -17.37
CA MET A 80 25.11 -8.69 -16.14
C MET A 80 25.10 -7.32 -15.50
N ALA A 81 24.84 -7.25 -14.19
CA ALA A 81 25.03 -6.03 -13.43
C ALA A 81 26.52 -5.70 -13.36
N ALA A 82 26.91 -4.57 -13.96
CA ALA A 82 28.28 -4.09 -13.95
C ALA A 82 28.34 -2.70 -13.31
N GLY A 83 29.47 -2.40 -12.69
CA GLY A 83 29.75 -1.10 -12.05
C GLY A 83 31.23 -0.89 -11.88
N GLY A 84 31.63 0.25 -11.34
CA GLY A 84 33.02 0.58 -11.08
C GLY A 84 33.66 -0.28 -9.98
N ASN A 85 32.83 -0.90 -9.15
CA ASN A 85 33.25 -1.83 -8.10
C ASN A 85 32.12 -2.81 -7.72
N PRO A 86 32.42 -3.90 -7.02
CA PRO A 86 31.41 -4.93 -6.65
C PRO A 86 30.24 -4.45 -5.79
N LYS A 87 30.34 -3.24 -5.23
CA LYS A 87 29.25 -2.64 -4.40
C LYS A 87 28.36 -1.69 -5.19
N ASP A 88 28.73 -1.38 -6.43
CA ASP A 88 27.87 -0.57 -7.29
C ASP A 88 26.65 -1.40 -7.67
N HIS A 89 25.47 -0.85 -7.36
CA HIS A 89 24.19 -1.53 -7.61
C HIS A 89 24.15 -3.00 -7.10
N GLU A 90 24.70 -3.25 -5.93
CA GLU A 90 24.78 -4.57 -5.31
C GLU A 90 23.42 -5.34 -5.31
N PRO A 91 22.25 -4.71 -5.07
CA PRO A 91 20.96 -5.40 -5.17
C PRO A 91 20.69 -5.99 -6.56
N PHE A 92 21.20 -5.37 -7.63
CA PHE A 92 21.01 -5.86 -9.01
C PHE A 92 21.92 -7.05 -9.30
N ARG A 93 23.14 -7.01 -8.78
CA ARG A 93 24.07 -8.13 -8.88
C ARG A 93 23.53 -9.39 -8.25
N TYR A 94 22.82 -9.28 -7.14
CA TYR A 94 22.19 -10.42 -6.49
C TYR A 94 21.13 -11.11 -7.38
N PHE A 95 20.49 -10.39 -8.29
CA PHE A 95 19.59 -11.02 -9.28
C PHE A 95 20.37 -11.81 -10.33
N CYS A 96 21.48 -11.29 -10.84
CA CYS A 96 22.33 -12.01 -11.79
C CYS A 96 22.94 -13.28 -11.18
N GLU A 97 23.27 -13.23 -9.91
CA GLU A 97 23.90 -14.34 -9.17
C GLU A 97 22.89 -15.30 -8.53
N PHE A 98 21.58 -14.98 -8.59
CA PHE A 98 20.50 -15.70 -7.90
C PHE A 98 20.73 -15.84 -6.38
N THR A 99 21.37 -14.84 -5.77
CA THR A 99 21.72 -14.81 -4.34
C THR A 99 20.87 -13.83 -3.54
N TYR A 100 19.81 -13.26 -4.15
CA TYR A 100 18.90 -12.36 -3.48
C TYR A 100 18.05 -13.08 -2.40
N ASP A 101 17.70 -12.32 -1.38
CA ASP A 101 16.84 -12.75 -0.28
C ASP A 101 15.69 -11.76 -0.04
N ASN A 102 14.92 -12.00 1.01
CA ASN A 102 13.80 -11.14 1.39
C ASN A 102 14.21 -9.73 1.85
N ALA A 103 15.49 -9.48 2.13
CA ALA A 103 16.01 -8.17 2.49
C ALA A 103 16.38 -7.34 1.27
N ASN A 104 16.36 -7.92 0.06
CA ASN A 104 16.67 -7.21 -1.18
C ASN A 104 15.69 -6.06 -1.41
N GLY A 105 16.21 -4.82 -1.44
CA GLY A 105 15.39 -3.61 -1.56
C GLY A 105 14.61 -3.53 -2.87
N THR A 106 15.17 -4.02 -3.98
CA THR A 106 14.51 -4.05 -5.30
C THR A 106 13.31 -4.99 -5.31
N LEU A 107 13.45 -6.18 -4.74
CA LEU A 107 12.35 -7.13 -4.59
C LEU A 107 11.21 -6.55 -3.74
N LYS A 108 11.57 -5.93 -2.62
CA LYS A 108 10.60 -5.27 -1.73
C LYS A 108 9.86 -4.14 -2.46
N GLN A 109 10.57 -3.30 -3.22
CA GLN A 109 9.95 -2.19 -3.97
C GLN A 109 9.00 -2.72 -5.05
N ALA A 110 9.38 -3.75 -5.80
CA ALA A 110 8.50 -4.37 -6.79
C ALA A 110 7.21 -4.88 -6.12
N TYR A 111 7.34 -5.64 -5.05
CA TYR A 111 6.20 -6.12 -4.28
C TYR A 111 5.27 -4.97 -3.84
N GLN A 112 5.82 -3.92 -3.23
CA GLN A 112 5.04 -2.78 -2.76
C GLN A 112 4.31 -2.07 -3.89
N ARG A 113 4.96 -1.86 -5.05
CA ARG A 113 4.36 -1.19 -6.22
C ARG A 113 3.19 -1.99 -6.79
N TYR A 114 3.35 -3.29 -6.98
CA TYR A 114 2.27 -4.16 -7.48
C TYR A 114 1.07 -4.19 -6.52
N TYR A 115 1.31 -4.38 -5.23
CA TYR A 115 0.22 -4.42 -4.26
C TYR A 115 -0.45 -3.07 -4.07
N PHE A 116 0.27 -1.97 -4.23
CA PHE A 116 -0.31 -0.63 -4.26
C PHE A 116 -1.24 -0.45 -5.47
N ALA A 117 -0.82 -0.89 -6.65
CA ALA A 117 -1.65 -0.85 -7.86
C ALA A 117 -2.91 -1.73 -7.72
N ILE A 118 -2.77 -2.95 -7.16
CA ILE A 118 -3.90 -3.84 -6.86
C ILE A 118 -4.86 -3.20 -5.87
N TYR A 119 -4.35 -2.57 -4.83
CA TYR A 119 -5.19 -1.85 -3.86
C TYR A 119 -6.03 -0.77 -4.54
N HIS A 120 -5.41 0.07 -5.37
CA HIS A 120 -6.13 1.12 -6.10
C HIS A 120 -7.12 0.58 -7.14
N ALA A 121 -6.90 -0.62 -7.66
CA ALA A 121 -7.85 -1.26 -8.58
C ALA A 121 -9.07 -1.86 -7.87
N ASN A 122 -8.98 -2.05 -6.55
CA ASN A 122 -10.05 -2.63 -5.73
C ASN A 122 -10.84 -1.57 -4.92
N LEU A 123 -10.49 -0.31 -5.03
CA LEU A 123 -11.23 0.80 -4.44
C LEU A 123 -12.43 1.17 -5.32
#